data_64ef3eba75ad7bc7496061023c68c726
#
_entry.id   64ef3eba75ad7bc7496061023c68c726
#
_cell.length_a   1.000
_cell.length_b   1.000
_cell.length_c   1.000
_cell.angle_alpha   90.00
_cell.angle_beta   90.00
_cell.angle_gamma   90.00
#
_symmetry.space_group_name_H-M   'P 1'
#
loop_
_entity.id
_entity.type
_entity.pdbx_description
1 polymer ?
#
loop_
_entity_poly.entity_id
_entity_poly.type
_entity_poly.pdbx_seq_one_letter_code
_entity_poly.pdbx_strand_id
1 'polypeptide(L)'
;MEEFERRRHFETLAATPQALKAAIRGLSKKTLVFTPAPGKWSILEILCHMRDMERDAYLARYRRILAEDEPRLPDLNGEALAIERNYRNAKAAEVVREWLALRRENLQMLRKTGRAQWARAGVHETAGRLTMEDIIRRHAVGNDEAHLGQIEAIKRRFGILERLAAAPAALAAALKGVPDDVLRRRPEAGKWSMIENAAHARDLERVYQGRFSRMAFGERPAFWMLENDRMAEALKYASADPADVVKEFRRLREDTIALLRALPHETWKKTGLHPTKGELTVEQLAARLADHDEGHIGKIRILRG
;
A
#
# COMPACT_ATOMS: atom_id res chain seq x y z
N MET A 1 22.51 -21.49 15.07
CA MET A 1 21.56 -20.45 15.60
C MET A 1 21.42 -20.68 17.10
N GLU A 2 21.40 -19.60 17.89
CA GLU A 2 21.13 -19.69 19.32
C GLU A 2 19.69 -20.11 19.60
N GLU A 3 19.45 -20.83 20.69
CA GLU A 3 18.10 -21.30 21.06
C GLU A 3 17.10 -20.12 21.18
N PHE A 4 17.57 -18.98 21.63
CA PHE A 4 16.78 -17.74 21.72
C PHE A 4 16.28 -17.27 20.34
N GLU A 5 17.12 -17.24 19.31
CA GLU A 5 16.73 -16.82 17.95
C GLU A 5 15.71 -17.80 17.33
N ARG A 6 15.94 -19.10 17.50
CA ARG A 6 15.00 -20.12 17.03
C ARG A 6 13.63 -19.97 17.67
N ARG A 7 13.61 -19.72 18.99
CA ARG A 7 12.37 -19.46 19.74
C ARG A 7 11.65 -18.23 19.19
N ARG A 8 12.38 -17.14 18.95
CA ARG A 8 11.84 -15.90 18.35
C ARG A 8 11.18 -16.16 17.00
N HIS A 9 11.85 -16.89 16.10
CA HIS A 9 11.27 -17.24 14.79
C HIS A 9 10.01 -18.10 14.92
N PHE A 10 10.00 -19.03 15.85
CA PHE A 10 8.82 -19.83 16.13
C PHE A 10 7.66 -18.96 16.67
N GLU A 11 7.94 -18.03 17.56
CA GLU A 11 6.95 -17.07 18.09
C GLU A 11 6.38 -16.19 16.96
N THR A 12 7.22 -15.71 16.03
CA THR A 12 6.76 -14.99 14.82
C THR A 12 5.78 -15.85 14.02
N LEU A 13 6.15 -17.09 13.67
CA LEU A 13 5.26 -17.99 12.92
C LEU A 13 3.95 -18.26 13.65
N ALA A 14 3.97 -18.36 14.97
CA ALA A 14 2.79 -18.59 15.81
C ALA A 14 1.88 -17.35 15.89
N ALA A 15 2.44 -16.14 15.79
CA ALA A 15 1.71 -14.87 15.83
C ALA A 15 1.10 -14.49 14.47
N THR A 16 1.73 -14.90 13.36
CA THR A 16 1.32 -14.52 11.99
C THR A 16 -0.16 -14.80 11.68
N PRO A 17 -0.80 -15.92 12.13
CA PRO A 17 -2.22 -16.15 11.90
C PRO A 17 -3.13 -15.04 12.41
N GLN A 18 -2.85 -14.51 13.58
CA GLN A 18 -3.61 -13.41 14.16
C GLN A 18 -3.32 -12.09 13.44
N ALA A 19 -2.06 -11.82 13.13
CA ALA A 19 -1.64 -10.64 12.38
C ALA A 19 -2.26 -10.61 10.98
N LEU A 20 -2.25 -11.74 10.25
CA LEU A 20 -2.85 -11.82 8.91
C LEU A 20 -4.38 -11.59 8.97
N LYS A 21 -5.07 -12.24 9.92
CA LYS A 21 -6.52 -12.01 10.10
C LYS A 21 -6.83 -10.54 10.38
N ALA A 22 -6.02 -9.87 11.21
CA ALA A 22 -6.18 -8.45 11.51
C ALA A 22 -5.92 -7.59 10.26
N ALA A 23 -4.85 -7.90 9.50
CA ALA A 23 -4.47 -7.16 8.31
C ALA A 23 -5.54 -7.18 7.20
N ILE A 24 -6.27 -8.30 7.05
CA ILE A 24 -7.28 -8.46 5.99
C ILE A 24 -8.73 -8.26 6.46
N ARG A 25 -8.94 -8.01 7.74
CA ARG A 25 -10.29 -7.83 8.31
C ARG A 25 -11.02 -6.67 7.62
N GLY A 26 -12.23 -6.93 7.14
CA GLY A 26 -13.10 -5.92 6.54
C GLY A 26 -12.65 -5.39 5.18
N LEU A 27 -11.61 -5.96 4.57
CA LEU A 27 -11.20 -5.55 3.24
C LEU A 27 -12.26 -5.90 2.20
N SER A 28 -12.56 -4.94 1.33
CA SER A 28 -13.45 -5.15 0.19
C SER A 28 -12.79 -6.04 -0.86
N LYS A 29 -13.61 -6.66 -1.73
CA LYS A 29 -13.08 -7.36 -2.91
C LYS A 29 -12.18 -6.45 -3.75
N LYS A 30 -12.55 -5.17 -3.91
CA LYS A 30 -11.78 -4.17 -4.65
C LYS A 30 -10.38 -3.98 -4.06
N THR A 31 -10.27 -3.92 -2.74
CA THR A 31 -8.97 -3.82 -2.04
C THR A 31 -8.14 -5.09 -2.20
N LEU A 32 -8.77 -6.26 -2.09
CA LEU A 32 -8.08 -7.55 -2.19
C LEU A 32 -7.44 -7.79 -3.55
N VAL A 33 -8.10 -7.34 -4.64
CA VAL A 33 -7.61 -7.53 -6.02
C VAL A 33 -6.84 -6.31 -6.57
N PHE A 34 -6.68 -5.25 -5.77
CA PHE A 34 -5.94 -4.07 -6.19
C PHE A 34 -4.45 -4.38 -6.37
N THR A 35 -3.94 -4.11 -7.57
CA THR A 35 -2.52 -4.22 -7.91
C THR A 35 -1.83 -2.89 -7.62
N PRO A 36 -0.82 -2.84 -6.72
CA PRO A 36 -0.23 -1.58 -6.25
C PRO A 36 0.69 -0.91 -7.29
N ALA A 37 1.12 -1.64 -8.30
CA ALA A 37 1.92 -1.16 -9.44
C ALA A 37 1.92 -2.24 -10.53
N PRO A 38 2.28 -1.89 -11.79
CA PRO A 38 2.45 -2.87 -12.87
C PRO A 38 3.38 -4.02 -12.46
N GLY A 39 2.98 -5.25 -12.74
CA GLY A 39 3.76 -6.46 -12.44
C GLY A 39 3.88 -6.83 -10.95
N LYS A 40 3.15 -6.17 -10.05
CA LYS A 40 3.14 -6.51 -8.62
C LYS A 40 1.86 -7.23 -8.24
N TRP A 41 1.98 -8.12 -7.25
CA TRP A 41 0.86 -8.90 -6.74
C TRP A 41 -0.11 -8.04 -5.93
N SER A 42 -1.39 -8.37 -6.07
CA SER A 42 -2.46 -7.93 -5.19
C SER A 42 -2.39 -8.65 -3.82
N ILE A 43 -3.18 -8.19 -2.85
CA ILE A 43 -3.31 -8.90 -1.56
C ILE A 43 -3.77 -10.33 -1.77
N LEU A 44 -4.73 -10.57 -2.68
CA LEU A 44 -5.23 -11.92 -2.97
C LEU A 44 -4.13 -12.84 -3.50
N GLU A 45 -3.31 -12.36 -4.43
CA GLU A 45 -2.18 -13.12 -4.97
C GLU A 45 -1.11 -13.41 -3.90
N ILE A 46 -0.84 -12.46 -2.99
CA ILE A 46 0.04 -12.67 -1.84
C ILE A 46 -0.51 -13.76 -0.91
N LEU A 47 -1.82 -13.74 -0.60
CA LEU A 47 -2.45 -14.78 0.22
C LEU A 47 -2.32 -16.17 -0.41
N CYS A 48 -2.53 -16.28 -1.72
CA CYS A 48 -2.35 -17.53 -2.45
C CYS A 48 -0.89 -18.01 -2.40
N HIS A 49 0.05 -17.09 -2.60
CA HIS A 49 1.48 -17.38 -2.50
C HIS A 49 1.85 -17.87 -1.10
N MET A 50 1.43 -17.17 -0.04
CA MET A 50 1.68 -17.61 1.33
C MET A 50 1.14 -19.01 1.60
N ARG A 51 -0.07 -19.35 1.11
CA ARG A 51 -0.65 -20.69 1.22
C ARG A 51 0.21 -21.76 0.53
N ASP A 52 0.63 -21.47 -0.69
CA ASP A 52 1.39 -22.45 -1.48
C ASP A 52 2.81 -22.61 -0.96
N MET A 53 3.45 -21.53 -0.52
CA MET A 53 4.74 -21.62 0.18
C MET A 53 4.63 -22.41 1.49
N GLU A 54 3.55 -22.24 2.25
CA GLU A 54 3.31 -23.02 3.46
C GLU A 54 3.25 -24.52 3.16
N ARG A 55 2.48 -24.91 2.13
CA ARG A 55 2.25 -26.31 1.75
C ARG A 55 3.45 -26.94 1.04
N ASP A 56 3.86 -26.34 -0.06
CA ASP A 56 4.74 -26.96 -1.04
C ASP A 56 6.23 -26.67 -0.77
N ALA A 57 6.54 -25.59 -0.03
CA ALA A 57 7.89 -25.27 0.39
C ALA A 57 8.14 -25.70 1.85
N TYR A 58 7.61 -24.96 2.82
CA TYR A 58 8.05 -25.10 4.21
C TYR A 58 7.64 -26.42 4.83
N LEU A 59 6.36 -26.80 4.76
CA LEU A 59 5.89 -28.07 5.32
C LEU A 59 6.55 -29.26 4.64
N ALA A 60 6.64 -29.25 3.33
CA ALA A 60 7.29 -30.31 2.56
C ALA A 60 8.78 -30.43 2.89
N ARG A 61 9.50 -29.31 2.98
CA ARG A 61 10.93 -29.29 3.33
C ARG A 61 11.19 -29.79 4.74
N TYR A 62 10.41 -29.35 5.73
CA TYR A 62 10.54 -29.85 7.10
C TYR A 62 10.31 -31.34 7.19
N ARG A 63 9.28 -31.89 6.55
CA ARG A 63 8.97 -33.29 6.53
C ARG A 63 10.12 -34.11 5.92
N ARG A 64 10.67 -33.67 4.79
CA ARG A 64 11.77 -34.35 4.10
C ARG A 64 13.04 -34.38 4.95
N ILE A 65 13.44 -33.24 5.52
CA ILE A 65 14.64 -33.15 6.37
C ILE A 65 14.51 -34.04 7.62
N LEU A 66 13.30 -34.16 8.17
CA LEU A 66 13.08 -35.03 9.34
C LEU A 66 13.10 -36.53 8.99
N ALA A 67 12.68 -36.89 7.80
CA ALA A 67 12.55 -38.28 7.35
C ALA A 67 13.79 -38.83 6.61
N GLU A 68 14.47 -37.97 5.83
CA GLU A 68 15.54 -38.35 4.91
C GLU A 68 16.88 -37.73 5.36
N ASP A 69 18.00 -38.33 4.94
CA ASP A 69 19.32 -37.77 5.18
C ASP A 69 19.73 -36.84 4.02
N GLU A 70 20.02 -35.60 4.33
CA GLU A 70 20.34 -34.52 3.37
C GLU A 70 19.46 -34.50 2.08
N PRO A 71 18.13 -34.49 2.19
CA PRO A 71 17.26 -34.55 1.01
C PRO A 71 17.47 -33.38 0.08
N ARG A 72 17.26 -33.60 -1.22
CA ARG A 72 17.18 -32.52 -2.19
C ARG A 72 15.88 -31.72 -1.99
N LEU A 73 15.99 -30.38 -1.85
CA LEU A 73 14.89 -29.50 -1.62
C LEU A 73 14.67 -28.64 -2.88
N PRO A 74 13.60 -28.87 -3.66
CA PRO A 74 13.35 -28.14 -4.88
C PRO A 74 13.06 -26.66 -4.58
N ASP A 75 13.47 -25.81 -5.52
CA ASP A 75 13.05 -24.41 -5.52
C ASP A 75 11.63 -24.28 -6.06
N LEU A 76 10.91 -23.27 -5.60
CA LEU A 76 9.55 -22.98 -6.06
C LEU A 76 9.51 -21.59 -6.70
N ASN A 77 9.15 -21.56 -7.98
CA ASN A 77 8.92 -20.31 -8.69
C ASN A 77 7.50 -19.79 -8.39
N GLY A 78 7.41 -18.80 -7.48
CA GLY A 78 6.13 -18.22 -7.06
C GLY A 78 5.37 -17.54 -8.20
N GLU A 79 6.06 -16.94 -9.18
CA GLU A 79 5.41 -16.31 -10.34
C GLU A 79 4.79 -17.36 -11.27
N ALA A 80 5.50 -18.46 -11.54
CA ALA A 80 4.96 -19.56 -12.32
C ALA A 80 3.74 -20.19 -11.64
N LEU A 81 3.82 -20.42 -10.32
CA LEU A 81 2.67 -20.92 -9.54
C LEU A 81 1.48 -19.97 -9.56
N ALA A 82 1.71 -18.65 -9.53
CA ALA A 82 0.64 -17.67 -9.58
C ALA A 82 -0.17 -17.74 -10.89
N ILE A 83 0.51 -18.02 -12.00
CA ILE A 83 -0.11 -18.22 -13.32
C ILE A 83 -0.81 -19.58 -13.38
N GLU A 84 -0.08 -20.66 -13.08
CA GLU A 84 -0.57 -22.04 -13.14
C GLU A 84 -1.84 -22.24 -12.29
N ARG A 85 -1.83 -21.71 -11.06
CA ARG A 85 -2.93 -21.88 -10.11
C ARG A 85 -3.92 -20.72 -10.12
N ASN A 86 -3.79 -19.81 -11.09
CA ASN A 86 -4.73 -18.72 -11.32
C ASN A 86 -5.08 -17.93 -10.05
N TYR A 87 -4.07 -17.42 -9.35
CA TYR A 87 -4.23 -16.72 -8.07
C TYR A 87 -5.23 -15.56 -8.13
N ARG A 88 -5.34 -14.87 -9.27
CA ARG A 88 -6.23 -13.71 -9.44
C ARG A 88 -7.71 -14.04 -9.27
N ASN A 89 -8.09 -15.28 -9.53
CA ASN A 89 -9.48 -15.73 -9.47
C ASN A 89 -9.78 -16.59 -8.24
N ALA A 90 -8.84 -16.71 -7.30
CA ALA A 90 -9.02 -17.45 -6.07
C ALA A 90 -10.06 -16.80 -5.15
N LYS A 91 -10.64 -17.60 -4.27
CA LYS A 91 -11.56 -17.11 -3.24
C LYS A 91 -10.78 -16.86 -1.94
N ALA A 92 -10.59 -15.60 -1.58
CA ALA A 92 -9.76 -15.21 -0.41
C ALA A 92 -10.11 -15.99 0.87
N ALA A 93 -11.39 -16.20 1.15
CA ALA A 93 -11.82 -16.92 2.35
C ALA A 93 -11.38 -18.39 2.36
N GLU A 94 -11.41 -19.06 1.19
CA GLU A 94 -10.93 -20.43 1.03
C GLU A 94 -9.41 -20.49 1.22
N VAL A 95 -8.69 -19.61 0.53
CA VAL A 95 -7.22 -19.49 0.61
C VAL A 95 -6.75 -19.29 2.05
N VAL A 96 -7.36 -18.36 2.77
CA VAL A 96 -7.01 -18.07 4.18
C VAL A 96 -7.31 -19.26 5.09
N ARG A 97 -8.45 -19.94 4.89
CA ARG A 97 -8.82 -21.14 5.66
C ARG A 97 -7.79 -22.25 5.45
N GLU A 98 -7.40 -22.53 4.20
CA GLU A 98 -6.39 -23.53 3.86
C GLU A 98 -5.04 -23.19 4.47
N TRP A 99 -4.59 -21.96 4.31
CA TRP A 99 -3.34 -21.48 4.91
C TRP A 99 -3.31 -21.65 6.42
N LEU A 100 -4.40 -21.29 7.11
CA LEU A 100 -4.50 -21.45 8.57
C LEU A 100 -4.42 -22.92 9.01
N ALA A 101 -4.98 -23.84 8.23
CA ALA A 101 -4.88 -25.28 8.50
C ALA A 101 -3.44 -25.78 8.34
N LEU A 102 -2.78 -25.42 7.24
CA LEU A 102 -1.39 -25.76 6.95
C LEU A 102 -0.42 -25.18 8.01
N ARG A 103 -0.63 -23.91 8.40
CA ARG A 103 0.17 -23.27 9.45
C ARG A 103 0.03 -23.98 10.78
N ARG A 104 -1.17 -24.42 11.15
CA ARG A 104 -1.40 -25.20 12.37
C ARG A 104 -0.61 -26.51 12.34
N GLU A 105 -0.63 -27.19 11.21
CA GLU A 105 0.12 -28.44 11.02
C GLU A 105 1.64 -28.20 11.13
N ASN A 106 2.16 -27.17 10.47
CA ASN A 106 3.57 -26.77 10.57
C ASN A 106 3.98 -26.49 12.01
N LEU A 107 3.22 -25.69 12.74
CA LEU A 107 3.52 -25.37 14.14
C LEU A 107 3.47 -26.59 15.04
N GLN A 108 2.53 -27.52 14.81
CA GLN A 108 2.46 -28.76 15.58
C GLN A 108 3.69 -29.65 15.33
N MET A 109 4.17 -29.75 14.11
CA MET A 109 5.38 -30.47 13.75
C MET A 109 6.62 -29.83 14.37
N LEU A 110 6.81 -28.52 14.20
CA LEU A 110 7.96 -27.80 14.72
C LEU A 110 8.05 -27.85 16.25
N ARG A 111 6.92 -27.88 16.98
CA ARG A 111 6.88 -28.05 18.43
C ARG A 111 7.42 -29.42 18.88
N LYS A 112 7.26 -30.44 18.06
CA LYS A 112 7.72 -31.80 18.36
C LYS A 112 9.16 -32.04 17.93
N THR A 113 9.79 -31.12 17.21
CA THR A 113 11.16 -31.23 16.70
C THR A 113 12.15 -31.11 17.85
N GLY A 114 12.92 -32.18 18.10
CA GLY A 114 13.93 -32.25 19.15
C GLY A 114 15.20 -31.46 18.81
N ARG A 115 16.03 -31.17 19.84
CA ARG A 115 17.23 -30.32 19.68
C ARG A 115 18.17 -30.82 18.58
N ALA A 116 18.43 -32.10 18.50
CA ALA A 116 19.33 -32.70 17.49
C ALA A 116 18.75 -32.57 16.06
N GLN A 117 17.44 -32.58 15.91
CA GLN A 117 16.78 -32.53 14.62
C GLN A 117 16.88 -31.12 13.98
N TRP A 118 17.02 -30.05 14.76
CA TRP A 118 17.19 -28.70 14.26
C TRP A 118 18.48 -28.49 13.46
N ALA A 119 19.52 -29.26 13.75
CA ALA A 119 20.79 -29.27 13.00
C ALA A 119 20.71 -30.07 11.68
N ARG A 120 19.69 -30.94 11.51
CA ARG A 120 19.50 -31.65 10.24
C ARG A 120 19.31 -30.69 9.09
N ALA A 121 19.74 -31.07 7.90
CA ALA A 121 19.76 -30.22 6.72
C ALA A 121 19.24 -30.95 5.48
N GLY A 122 18.93 -30.19 4.46
CA GLY A 122 18.73 -30.64 3.10
C GLY A 122 19.49 -29.75 2.13
N VAL A 123 19.59 -30.15 0.88
CA VAL A 123 20.29 -29.41 -0.19
C VAL A 123 19.27 -28.73 -1.08
N HIS A 124 19.13 -27.41 -0.91
CA HIS A 124 18.26 -26.59 -1.73
C HIS A 124 18.89 -26.28 -3.08
N GLU A 125 18.12 -26.34 -4.16
CA GLU A 125 18.62 -26.23 -5.53
C GLU A 125 19.40 -24.93 -5.80
N THR A 126 18.94 -23.81 -5.26
CA THR A 126 19.57 -22.50 -5.49
C THR A 126 20.31 -21.96 -4.28
N ALA A 127 19.96 -22.35 -3.05
CA ALA A 127 20.53 -21.80 -1.82
C ALA A 127 21.54 -22.75 -1.14
N GLY A 128 21.79 -23.91 -1.72
CA GLY A 128 22.73 -24.91 -1.18
C GLY A 128 22.21 -25.59 0.09
N ARG A 129 23.12 -26.00 0.97
CA ARG A 129 22.78 -26.71 2.20
C ARG A 129 22.04 -25.78 3.19
N LEU A 130 20.84 -26.17 3.59
CA LEU A 130 20.01 -25.45 4.57
C LEU A 130 19.63 -26.35 5.73
N THR A 131 19.92 -25.93 6.95
CA THR A 131 19.42 -26.57 8.16
C THR A 131 17.94 -26.26 8.40
N MET A 132 17.29 -27.02 9.28
CA MET A 132 15.94 -26.67 9.74
C MET A 132 15.90 -25.27 10.39
N GLU A 133 16.98 -24.86 11.05
CA GLU A 133 17.14 -23.52 11.61
C GLU A 133 17.19 -22.42 10.53
N ASP A 134 17.85 -22.67 9.40
CA ASP A 134 17.86 -21.74 8.27
C ASP A 134 16.49 -21.62 7.63
N ILE A 135 15.78 -22.73 7.53
CA ILE A 135 14.43 -22.76 6.93
C ILE A 135 13.42 -22.03 7.81
N ILE A 136 13.42 -22.22 9.14
CA ILE A 136 12.48 -21.51 10.02
C ILE A 136 12.72 -20.00 9.99
N ARG A 137 13.97 -19.54 9.92
CA ARG A 137 14.32 -18.13 9.77
C ARG A 137 13.78 -17.57 8.43
N ARG A 138 13.99 -18.28 7.32
CA ARG A 138 13.46 -17.87 6.00
C ARG A 138 11.94 -17.84 5.97
N HIS A 139 11.28 -18.77 6.66
CA HIS A 139 9.85 -18.84 6.78
C HIS A 139 9.31 -17.63 7.57
N ALA A 140 9.83 -17.38 8.77
CA ALA A 140 9.35 -16.33 9.66
C ALA A 140 9.64 -14.93 9.10
N VAL A 141 10.89 -14.66 8.70
CA VAL A 141 11.33 -13.32 8.29
C VAL A 141 11.13 -13.11 6.79
N GLY A 142 11.64 -14.04 5.97
CA GLY A 142 11.64 -13.88 4.50
C GLY A 142 10.25 -14.02 3.87
N ASN A 143 9.35 -14.77 4.48
CA ASN A 143 7.99 -14.97 3.95
C ASN A 143 6.94 -14.19 4.75
N ASP A 144 6.77 -14.52 6.03
CA ASP A 144 5.67 -13.98 6.82
C ASP A 144 5.76 -12.47 7.05
N GLU A 145 6.87 -11.99 7.63
CA GLU A 145 7.05 -10.56 7.93
C GLU A 145 7.07 -9.73 6.63
N ALA A 146 7.75 -10.23 5.59
CA ALA A 146 7.82 -9.54 4.31
C ALA A 146 6.44 -9.39 3.66
N HIS A 147 5.63 -10.46 3.62
CA HIS A 147 4.31 -10.42 3.00
C HIS A 147 3.29 -9.65 3.83
N LEU A 148 3.33 -9.71 5.15
CA LEU A 148 2.51 -8.82 6.00
C LEU A 148 2.85 -7.35 5.73
N GLY A 149 4.13 -6.99 5.63
CA GLY A 149 4.57 -5.66 5.26
C GLY A 149 4.07 -5.21 3.88
N GLN A 150 4.08 -6.11 2.89
CA GLN A 150 3.54 -5.84 1.55
C GLN A 150 2.02 -5.61 1.59
N ILE A 151 1.26 -6.42 2.32
CA ILE A 151 -0.20 -6.25 2.48
C ILE A 151 -0.51 -4.87 3.07
N GLU A 152 0.19 -4.45 4.12
CA GLU A 152 -0.03 -3.13 4.72
C GLU A 152 0.34 -1.97 3.77
N ALA A 153 1.40 -2.12 2.99
CA ALA A 153 1.76 -1.13 1.96
C ALA A 153 0.69 -1.01 0.87
N ILE A 154 0.14 -2.14 0.41
CA ILE A 154 -0.96 -2.15 -0.58
C ILE A 154 -2.21 -1.47 -0.03
N LYS A 155 -2.58 -1.75 1.21
CA LYS A 155 -3.73 -1.10 1.88
C LYS A 155 -3.56 0.41 1.96
N ARG A 156 -2.39 0.89 2.37
CA ARG A 156 -2.11 2.34 2.44
C ARG A 156 -2.26 2.99 1.07
N ARG A 157 -1.64 2.43 0.03
CA ARG A 157 -1.73 2.98 -1.34
C ARG A 157 -3.15 2.97 -1.87
N PHE A 158 -3.86 1.86 -1.69
CA PHE A 158 -5.26 1.78 -2.06
C PHE A 158 -6.09 2.87 -1.36
N GLY A 159 -5.93 3.03 -0.06
CA GLY A 159 -6.63 4.05 0.73
C GLY A 159 -6.34 5.48 0.25
N ILE A 160 -5.08 5.80 -0.06
CA ILE A 160 -4.70 7.10 -0.63
C ILE A 160 -5.41 7.35 -1.96
N LEU A 161 -5.36 6.38 -2.88
CA LEU A 161 -5.96 6.52 -4.21
C LEU A 161 -7.49 6.63 -4.15
N GLU A 162 -8.17 5.91 -3.24
CA GLU A 162 -9.62 6.03 -3.03
C GLU A 162 -10.01 7.40 -2.46
N ARG A 163 -9.27 7.93 -1.50
CA ARG A 163 -9.48 9.29 -0.97
C ARG A 163 -9.32 10.35 -2.07
N LEU A 164 -8.26 10.25 -2.84
CA LEU A 164 -8.03 11.13 -3.99
C LEU A 164 -9.18 11.02 -5.01
N ALA A 165 -9.63 9.82 -5.33
CA ALA A 165 -10.72 9.59 -6.28
C ALA A 165 -12.07 10.13 -5.78
N ALA A 166 -12.31 10.16 -4.49
CA ALA A 166 -13.55 10.67 -3.89
C ALA A 166 -13.63 12.20 -3.84
N ALA A 167 -12.49 12.89 -3.81
CA ALA A 167 -12.43 14.34 -3.60
C ALA A 167 -13.23 15.18 -4.63
N PRO A 168 -13.22 14.91 -5.97
CA PRO A 168 -14.00 15.69 -6.91
C PRO A 168 -15.51 15.61 -6.69
N ALA A 169 -16.03 14.44 -6.36
CA ALA A 169 -17.44 14.27 -6.04
C ALA A 169 -17.82 14.97 -4.73
N ALA A 170 -16.94 14.91 -3.73
CA ALA A 170 -17.13 15.59 -2.45
C ALA A 170 -17.10 17.12 -2.60
N LEU A 171 -16.20 17.66 -3.44
CA LEU A 171 -16.17 19.09 -3.77
C LEU A 171 -17.43 19.53 -4.49
N ALA A 172 -17.84 18.80 -5.54
CA ALA A 172 -19.06 19.08 -6.28
C ALA A 172 -20.31 19.11 -5.37
N ALA A 173 -20.42 18.15 -4.46
CA ALA A 173 -21.51 18.09 -3.49
C ALA A 173 -21.49 19.28 -2.50
N ALA A 174 -20.30 19.71 -2.09
CA ALA A 174 -20.15 20.85 -1.17
C ALA A 174 -20.57 22.19 -1.80
N LEU A 175 -20.38 22.35 -3.12
CA LEU A 175 -20.74 23.57 -3.85
C LEU A 175 -22.16 23.56 -4.44
N LYS A 176 -22.79 22.38 -4.54
CA LYS A 176 -24.09 22.21 -5.21
C LYS A 176 -25.20 23.04 -4.55
N GLY A 177 -25.85 23.89 -5.35
CA GLY A 177 -27.03 24.68 -4.93
C GLY A 177 -26.70 25.82 -3.96
N VAL A 178 -25.43 26.17 -3.79
CA VAL A 178 -25.02 27.32 -2.99
C VAL A 178 -25.18 28.59 -3.86
N PRO A 179 -25.87 29.66 -3.38
CA PRO A 179 -26.01 30.94 -4.10
C PRO A 179 -24.64 31.58 -4.38
N ASP A 180 -24.50 32.28 -5.50
CA ASP A 180 -23.22 32.85 -5.94
C ASP A 180 -22.66 33.89 -4.94
N ASP A 181 -23.51 34.71 -4.34
CA ASP A 181 -23.10 35.64 -3.28
C ASP A 181 -22.52 34.94 -2.04
N VAL A 182 -23.05 33.76 -1.68
CA VAL A 182 -22.55 32.95 -0.59
C VAL A 182 -21.23 32.28 -0.96
N LEU A 183 -21.12 31.75 -2.20
CA LEU A 183 -19.91 31.14 -2.71
C LEU A 183 -18.69 32.07 -2.67
N ARG A 184 -18.90 33.36 -2.96
CA ARG A 184 -17.85 34.39 -3.08
C ARG A 184 -17.60 35.16 -1.79
N ARG A 185 -18.48 35.05 -0.81
CA ARG A 185 -18.36 35.77 0.46
C ARG A 185 -17.20 35.21 1.29
N ARG A 186 -16.22 36.04 1.59
CA ARG A 186 -15.16 35.72 2.55
C ARG A 186 -15.73 35.83 3.96
N PRO A 187 -15.48 34.85 4.85
CA PRO A 187 -15.99 34.87 6.23
C PRO A 187 -15.36 35.98 7.06
N GLU A 188 -14.10 36.30 6.81
CA GLU A 188 -13.31 37.32 7.51
C GLU A 188 -12.21 37.85 6.57
N ALA A 189 -11.64 39.00 6.93
CA ALA A 189 -10.48 39.56 6.22
C ALA A 189 -9.30 38.54 6.25
N GLY A 190 -8.69 38.30 5.12
CA GLY A 190 -7.59 37.35 4.97
C GLY A 190 -7.99 35.87 4.97
N LYS A 191 -9.28 35.53 5.06
CA LYS A 191 -9.80 34.18 4.88
C LYS A 191 -10.42 34.01 3.49
N TRP A 192 -10.25 32.82 2.93
CA TRP A 192 -10.77 32.48 1.60
C TRP A 192 -12.24 32.11 1.64
N SER A 193 -12.97 32.56 0.63
CA SER A 193 -14.34 32.13 0.34
C SER A 193 -14.41 30.67 -0.10
N MET A 194 -15.64 30.18 -0.28
CA MET A 194 -15.85 28.79 -0.75
C MET A 194 -15.23 28.56 -2.12
N ILE A 195 -15.46 29.52 -3.07
CA ILE A 195 -14.95 29.38 -4.44
C ILE A 195 -13.42 29.49 -4.50
N GLU A 196 -12.81 30.33 -3.66
CA GLU A 196 -11.34 30.44 -3.59
C GLU A 196 -10.70 29.15 -3.05
N ASN A 197 -11.29 28.51 -2.02
CA ASN A 197 -10.86 27.21 -1.54
C ASN A 197 -10.98 26.12 -2.62
N ALA A 198 -12.06 26.12 -3.39
CA ALA A 198 -12.27 25.16 -4.48
C ALA A 198 -11.29 25.36 -5.65
N ALA A 199 -11.08 26.61 -6.07
CA ALA A 199 -10.13 26.94 -7.14
C ALA A 199 -8.69 26.59 -6.74
N HIS A 200 -8.33 26.83 -5.47
CA HIS A 200 -7.04 26.42 -4.94
C HIS A 200 -6.83 24.91 -5.00
N ALA A 201 -7.81 24.11 -4.57
CA ALA A 201 -7.73 22.65 -4.65
C ALA A 201 -7.52 22.17 -6.10
N ARG A 202 -8.22 22.77 -7.08
CA ARG A 202 -8.04 22.50 -8.51
C ARG A 202 -6.61 22.78 -8.98
N ASP A 203 -6.07 23.96 -8.68
CA ASP A 203 -4.78 24.39 -9.25
C ASP A 203 -3.60 23.70 -8.56
N LEU A 204 -3.78 23.29 -7.32
CA LEU A 204 -2.77 22.50 -6.61
C LEU A 204 -2.51 21.13 -7.25
N GLU A 205 -3.48 20.57 -7.98
CA GLU A 205 -3.28 19.35 -8.76
C GLU A 205 -2.08 19.45 -9.69
N ARG A 206 -1.97 20.54 -10.46
CA ARG A 206 -0.86 20.76 -11.40
C ARG A 206 0.50 20.81 -10.67
N VAL A 207 0.50 21.44 -9.49
CA VAL A 207 1.70 21.51 -8.67
C VAL A 207 2.13 20.12 -8.21
N TYR A 208 1.19 19.30 -7.72
CA TYR A 208 1.48 17.94 -7.26
C TYR A 208 1.85 17.01 -8.42
N GLN A 209 1.20 17.10 -9.57
CA GLN A 209 1.59 16.36 -10.77
C GLN A 209 3.06 16.66 -11.16
N GLY A 210 3.45 17.94 -11.15
CA GLY A 210 4.82 18.35 -11.38
C GLY A 210 5.80 17.79 -10.34
N ARG A 211 5.41 17.78 -9.06
CA ARG A 211 6.22 17.20 -7.97
C ARG A 211 6.37 15.68 -8.14
N PHE A 212 5.30 14.95 -8.40
CA PHE A 212 5.35 13.50 -8.66
C PHE A 212 6.22 13.17 -9.86
N SER A 213 6.08 13.89 -10.97
CA SER A 213 6.90 13.70 -12.16
C SER A 213 8.38 13.95 -11.86
N ARG A 214 8.71 15.02 -11.16
CA ARG A 214 10.10 15.32 -10.75
C ARG A 214 10.67 14.25 -9.83
N MET A 215 9.90 13.70 -8.91
CA MET A 215 10.34 12.58 -8.04
C MET A 215 10.47 11.28 -8.82
N ALA A 216 9.65 11.05 -9.84
CA ALA A 216 9.73 9.85 -10.67
C ALA A 216 11.01 9.81 -11.50
N PHE A 217 11.38 10.93 -12.11
CA PHE A 217 12.47 11.02 -13.08
C PHE A 217 13.74 11.69 -12.54
N GLY A 218 13.65 12.41 -11.41
CA GLY A 218 14.77 13.10 -10.79
C GLY A 218 15.36 12.36 -9.59
N GLU A 219 16.54 12.81 -9.19
CA GLU A 219 17.18 12.38 -7.95
C GLU A 219 16.91 13.42 -6.85
N ARG A 220 16.01 13.07 -5.91
CA ARG A 220 15.71 13.87 -4.71
C ARG A 220 15.43 15.35 -5.00
N PRO A 221 14.42 15.72 -5.83
CA PRO A 221 14.17 17.09 -6.21
C PRO A 221 13.75 17.95 -5.00
N ALA A 222 14.27 19.19 -4.93
CA ALA A 222 13.77 20.19 -4.01
C ALA A 222 12.52 20.89 -4.59
N PHE A 223 11.55 21.17 -3.72
CA PHE A 223 10.32 21.88 -4.08
C PHE A 223 10.34 23.30 -3.54
N TRP A 224 9.72 24.21 -4.30
CA TRP A 224 9.54 25.58 -3.85
C TRP A 224 8.35 25.72 -2.91
N MET A 225 8.44 26.73 -2.05
CA MET A 225 7.29 27.21 -1.28
C MET A 225 6.26 27.82 -2.23
N LEU A 226 5.00 27.50 -2.00
CA LEU A 226 3.90 28.12 -2.72
C LEU A 226 3.41 29.32 -1.92
N GLU A 227 3.36 30.48 -2.59
CA GLU A 227 2.73 31.68 -2.07
C GLU A 227 1.24 31.67 -2.44
N ASN A 228 0.45 30.97 -1.62
CA ASN A 228 -0.94 30.64 -1.95
C ASN A 228 -1.81 31.89 -2.23
N ASP A 229 -1.63 32.97 -1.47
CA ASP A 229 -2.42 34.19 -1.66
C ASP A 229 -2.04 34.89 -2.98
N ARG A 230 -0.76 34.98 -3.32
CA ARG A 230 -0.33 35.51 -4.64
C ARG A 230 -0.84 34.63 -5.79
N MET A 231 -0.89 33.33 -5.62
CA MET A 231 -1.45 32.43 -6.61
C MET A 231 -2.95 32.67 -6.76
N ALA A 232 -3.69 32.86 -5.66
CA ALA A 232 -5.12 33.14 -5.66
C ALA A 232 -5.45 34.45 -6.38
N GLU A 233 -4.65 35.50 -6.18
CA GLU A 233 -4.78 36.81 -6.88
C GLU A 233 -4.46 36.66 -8.37
N ALA A 234 -3.30 36.09 -8.71
CA ALA A 234 -2.85 35.96 -10.10
C ALA A 234 -3.81 35.10 -10.96
N LEU A 235 -4.39 34.06 -10.40
CA LEU A 235 -5.32 33.13 -11.05
C LEU A 235 -6.80 33.55 -10.83
N LYS A 236 -7.05 34.68 -10.18
CA LYS A 236 -8.38 35.28 -9.98
C LYS A 236 -9.38 34.29 -9.36
N TYR A 237 -9.00 33.59 -8.27
CA TYR A 237 -9.86 32.59 -7.62
C TYR A 237 -11.24 33.13 -7.24
N ALA A 238 -11.33 34.37 -6.76
CA ALA A 238 -12.59 34.99 -6.34
C ALA A 238 -13.64 35.11 -7.47
N SER A 239 -13.21 35.17 -8.74
CA SER A 239 -14.10 35.27 -9.92
C SER A 239 -14.20 33.94 -10.70
N ALA A 240 -13.66 32.83 -10.19
CA ALA A 240 -13.73 31.57 -10.88
C ALA A 240 -15.16 31.05 -11.02
N ASP A 241 -15.46 30.39 -12.15
CA ASP A 241 -16.74 29.71 -12.35
C ASP A 241 -16.79 28.40 -11.59
N PRO A 242 -17.79 28.17 -10.71
CA PRO A 242 -17.85 26.94 -9.90
C PRO A 242 -17.97 25.66 -10.70
N ALA A 243 -18.68 25.70 -11.85
CA ALA A 243 -18.87 24.52 -12.70
C ALA A 243 -17.56 24.15 -13.40
N ASP A 244 -16.83 25.14 -13.90
CA ASP A 244 -15.53 24.97 -14.53
C ASP A 244 -14.49 24.46 -13.50
N VAL A 245 -14.49 25.02 -12.29
CA VAL A 245 -13.61 24.56 -11.20
C VAL A 245 -13.82 23.07 -10.91
N VAL A 246 -15.05 22.64 -10.73
CA VAL A 246 -15.38 21.23 -10.45
C VAL A 246 -15.02 20.32 -11.62
N LYS A 247 -15.34 20.73 -12.85
CA LYS A 247 -15.04 19.97 -14.07
C LYS A 247 -13.54 19.79 -14.24
N GLU A 248 -12.78 20.87 -14.10
CA GLU A 248 -11.33 20.82 -14.28
C GLU A 248 -10.63 20.09 -13.15
N PHE A 249 -11.07 20.26 -11.89
CA PHE A 249 -10.53 19.49 -10.75
C PHE A 249 -10.70 17.99 -10.97
N ARG A 250 -11.88 17.55 -11.45
CA ARG A 250 -12.12 16.13 -11.77
C ARG A 250 -11.14 15.63 -12.83
N ARG A 251 -10.99 16.35 -13.94
CA ARG A 251 -10.09 15.97 -15.02
C ARG A 251 -8.63 15.86 -14.55
N LEU A 252 -8.14 16.89 -13.86
CA LEU A 252 -6.77 16.90 -13.32
C LEU A 252 -6.55 15.79 -12.30
N ARG A 253 -7.55 15.47 -11.48
CA ARG A 253 -7.49 14.36 -10.53
C ARG A 253 -7.41 13.00 -11.23
N GLU A 254 -8.16 12.80 -12.30
CA GLU A 254 -8.07 11.59 -13.11
C GLU A 254 -6.65 11.44 -13.66
N ASP A 255 -6.04 12.50 -14.17
CA ASP A 255 -4.65 12.52 -14.62
C ASP A 255 -3.66 12.20 -13.49
N THR A 256 -3.85 12.79 -12.29
CA THR A 256 -3.02 12.51 -11.11
C THR A 256 -3.10 11.04 -10.69
N ILE A 257 -4.30 10.48 -10.64
CA ILE A 257 -4.49 9.07 -10.29
C ILE A 257 -3.87 8.15 -11.35
N ALA A 258 -4.04 8.47 -12.64
CA ALA A 258 -3.42 7.71 -13.72
C ALA A 258 -1.88 7.74 -13.62
N LEU A 259 -1.29 8.90 -13.38
CA LEU A 259 0.15 9.06 -13.13
C LEU A 259 0.60 8.19 -11.96
N LEU A 260 -0.04 8.30 -10.79
CA LEU A 260 0.35 7.54 -9.60
C LEU A 260 0.22 6.02 -9.80
N ARG A 261 -0.80 5.55 -10.52
CA ARG A 261 -0.98 4.13 -10.84
C ARG A 261 0.05 3.59 -11.82
N ALA A 262 0.56 4.44 -12.71
CA ALA A 262 1.59 4.07 -13.68
C ALA A 262 2.99 4.00 -13.07
N LEU A 263 3.22 4.58 -11.87
CA LEU A 263 4.53 4.60 -11.24
C LEU A 263 5.00 3.18 -10.86
N PRO A 264 6.26 2.83 -11.18
CA PRO A 264 6.89 1.61 -10.66
C PRO A 264 6.85 1.55 -9.13
N HIS A 265 6.81 0.33 -8.59
CA HIS A 265 6.72 0.12 -7.14
C HIS A 265 7.78 0.89 -6.33
N GLU A 266 9.02 0.88 -6.82
CA GLU A 266 10.14 1.53 -6.12
C GLU A 266 10.05 3.07 -6.18
N THR A 267 9.39 3.61 -7.20
CA THR A 267 9.19 5.07 -7.31
C THR A 267 8.37 5.63 -6.14
N TRP A 268 7.45 4.86 -5.58
CA TRP A 268 6.67 5.27 -4.41
C TRP A 268 7.51 5.54 -3.16
N LYS A 269 8.72 4.98 -3.11
CA LYS A 269 9.70 5.18 -2.03
C LYS A 269 10.67 6.32 -2.31
N LYS A 270 10.77 6.80 -3.56
CA LYS A 270 11.64 7.94 -3.90
C LYS A 270 11.24 9.17 -3.11
N THR A 271 12.21 9.98 -2.71
CA THR A 271 12.00 11.17 -1.89
C THR A 271 12.17 12.45 -2.66
N GLY A 272 11.51 13.51 -2.19
CA GLY A 272 11.73 14.89 -2.58
C GLY A 272 11.80 15.77 -1.33
N LEU A 273 12.51 16.88 -1.41
CA LEU A 273 12.70 17.79 -0.30
C LEU A 273 11.61 18.86 -0.29
N HIS A 274 10.70 18.75 0.67
CA HIS A 274 9.65 19.76 0.88
C HIS A 274 10.20 20.93 1.74
N PRO A 275 9.94 22.20 1.38
CA PRO A 275 10.58 23.34 2.01
C PRO A 275 10.34 23.47 3.53
N THR A 276 9.22 22.96 4.04
CA THR A 276 8.85 23.07 5.46
C THR A 276 8.66 21.73 6.17
N LYS A 277 8.67 20.61 5.44
CA LYS A 277 8.38 19.27 5.98
C LYS A 277 9.56 18.30 5.87
N GLY A 278 10.66 18.75 5.28
CA GLY A 278 11.82 17.91 5.04
C GLY A 278 11.58 16.88 3.93
N GLU A 279 12.23 15.74 4.01
CA GLU A 279 12.08 14.68 3.03
C GLU A 279 10.71 14.01 3.12
N LEU A 280 10.07 13.89 1.96
CA LEU A 280 8.81 13.15 1.81
C LEU A 280 8.93 12.16 0.66
N THR A 281 8.46 10.93 0.88
CA THR A 281 8.30 9.95 -0.20
C THR A 281 7.12 10.32 -1.11
N VAL A 282 7.06 9.71 -2.31
CA VAL A 282 5.88 9.86 -3.19
C VAL A 282 4.61 9.42 -2.45
N GLU A 283 4.65 8.32 -1.68
CA GLU A 283 3.51 7.85 -0.88
C GLU A 283 3.05 8.90 0.14
N GLN A 284 3.98 9.49 0.88
CA GLN A 284 3.68 10.54 1.85
C GLN A 284 3.16 11.82 1.17
N LEU A 285 3.72 12.18 0.02
CA LEU A 285 3.27 13.34 -0.73
C LEU A 285 1.84 13.14 -1.27
N ALA A 286 1.50 11.95 -1.77
CA ALA A 286 0.16 11.61 -2.23
C ALA A 286 -0.86 11.60 -1.07
N ALA A 287 -0.49 11.08 0.09
CA ALA A 287 -1.32 11.15 1.29
C ALA A 287 -1.60 12.61 1.70
N ARG A 288 -0.58 13.47 1.65
CA ARG A 288 -0.74 14.90 1.95
C ARG A 288 -1.65 15.63 0.96
N LEU A 289 -1.65 15.25 -0.32
CA LEU A 289 -2.61 15.79 -1.28
C LEU A 289 -4.04 15.43 -0.89
N ALA A 290 -4.29 14.18 -0.48
CA ALA A 290 -5.60 13.77 -0.01
C ALA A 290 -6.02 14.51 1.28
N ASP A 291 -5.10 14.67 2.26
CA ASP A 291 -5.36 15.45 3.49
C ASP A 291 -5.67 16.91 3.17
N HIS A 292 -4.96 17.49 2.21
CA HIS A 292 -5.17 18.87 1.76
C HIS A 292 -6.57 19.06 1.17
N ASP A 293 -7.01 18.17 0.31
CA ASP A 293 -8.36 18.22 -0.28
C ASP A 293 -9.44 18.12 0.78
N GLU A 294 -9.32 17.16 1.68
CA GLU A 294 -10.26 16.99 2.80
C GLU A 294 -10.33 18.26 3.65
N GLY A 295 -9.18 18.89 3.90
CA GLY A 295 -9.09 20.15 4.63
C GLY A 295 -9.85 21.29 3.95
N HIS A 296 -9.66 21.49 2.64
CA HIS A 296 -10.35 22.54 1.88
C HIS A 296 -11.84 22.25 1.69
N ILE A 297 -12.21 21.00 1.39
CA ILE A 297 -13.62 20.59 1.31
C ILE A 297 -14.32 20.74 2.68
N GLY A 298 -13.61 20.43 3.76
CA GLY A 298 -14.09 20.66 5.13
C GLY A 298 -14.38 22.13 5.41
N LYS A 299 -13.47 23.04 5.03
CA LYS A 299 -13.68 24.51 5.15
C LYS A 299 -14.89 24.96 4.34
N ILE A 300 -15.03 24.48 3.10
CA ILE A 300 -16.18 24.80 2.23
C ILE A 300 -17.50 24.38 2.91
N ARG A 301 -17.54 23.17 3.50
CA ARG A 301 -18.74 22.69 4.23
C ARG A 301 -19.08 23.56 5.45
N ILE A 302 -18.06 23.98 6.21
CA ILE A 302 -18.25 24.88 7.36
C ILE A 302 -18.81 26.24 6.89
N LEU A 303 -18.32 26.79 5.77
CA LEU A 303 -18.79 28.06 5.21
C LEU A 303 -20.18 27.98 4.62
N ARG A 304 -20.64 26.78 4.28
CA ARG A 304 -21.99 26.54 3.77
C ARG A 304 -23.08 26.64 4.88
N GLY A 305 -22.73 26.28 6.13
CA GLY A 305 -23.65 26.20 7.28
C GLY A 305 -24.09 24.77 7.49
#